data_01fae79194bd104710360da789877974
#
_entry.id   01fae79194bd104710360da789877974
#
_cell.length_a   1.000
_cell.length_b   1.000
_cell.length_c   1.000
_cell.angle_alpha   90.00
_cell.angle_beta   90.00
_cell.angle_gamma   90.00
#
_symmetry.space_group_name_H-M   'P 1'
#
loop_
_entity.id
_entity.type
_entity.pdbx_description
1 polymer ?
#
loop_
_entity_poly.entity_id
_entity_poly.type
_entity_poly.pdbx_seq_one_letter_code
_entity_poly.pdbx_strand_id
1 'polypeptide(L)'
;MPELNAADIDEPDHAPAQMNGSGMRLVILGKQGAGKGTQAERLAQYVGVPRISTGDMFRTAVRSGSEWGMQAAAFMDGGELVPDDVVVGMVTERLAQDDVQKRGFVLDGFPRSVAQAEALDRIADPELVISLEVPTEMVLKRLAGRRTCEVCGTNYGPDNPPGDDSICDVCGGKVVQREDDTEAAISRRLQVYEERTAPLVAWYLASDRLAAVDGTGTPDLVTKRLLRAIENRLPR
;
A
#
# COMPACT_ATOMS: atom_id res chain seq x y z
N MET A 1 -25.69 6.06 -22.77
CA MET A 1 -25.08 5.73 -21.47
C MET A 1 -26.13 4.99 -20.67
N PRO A 2 -26.05 3.68 -20.42
CA PRO A 2 -26.99 3.00 -19.54
C PRO A 2 -26.59 3.26 -18.09
N GLU A 3 -27.54 3.77 -17.31
CA GLU A 3 -27.45 3.94 -15.88
C GLU A 3 -27.32 2.57 -15.19
N LEU A 4 -26.25 2.34 -14.47
CA LEU A 4 -26.06 1.17 -13.62
C LEU A 4 -27.00 1.29 -12.41
N ASN A 5 -27.99 0.46 -12.38
CA ASN A 5 -29.00 0.37 -11.33
C ASN A 5 -28.37 -0.17 -10.03
N ALA A 6 -28.57 0.56 -8.91
CA ALA A 6 -28.01 0.27 -7.59
C ALA A 6 -28.59 -0.98 -6.89
N ALA A 7 -29.29 -1.85 -7.62
CA ALA A 7 -30.10 -2.94 -7.06
C ALA A 7 -29.50 -4.35 -7.19
N ASP A 8 -28.32 -4.51 -7.81
CA ASP A 8 -27.69 -5.83 -7.99
C ASP A 8 -26.50 -6.09 -7.06
N ILE A 9 -26.64 -5.73 -5.78
CA ILE A 9 -25.68 -6.17 -4.75
C ILE A 9 -26.35 -7.28 -3.93
N ASP A 10 -26.60 -8.40 -4.61
CA ASP A 10 -26.97 -9.63 -3.92
C ASP A 10 -25.69 -10.26 -3.32
N GLU A 11 -25.67 -10.42 -2.00
CA GLU A 11 -24.57 -10.99 -1.23
C GLU A 11 -24.47 -12.50 -1.52
N PRO A 12 -23.29 -13.01 -1.87
CA PRO A 12 -22.96 -14.36 -1.44
C PRO A 12 -22.22 -14.28 -0.11
N ASP A 13 -22.88 -14.71 0.95
CA ASP A 13 -22.35 -14.99 2.29
C ASP A 13 -21.43 -16.23 2.24
N HIS A 14 -20.36 -16.13 1.47
CA HIS A 14 -19.26 -17.08 1.48
C HIS A 14 -18.00 -16.31 1.79
N ALA A 15 -17.42 -16.57 2.97
CA ALA A 15 -16.02 -16.26 3.20
C ALA A 15 -15.24 -16.84 2.01
N PRO A 16 -14.59 -16.01 1.20
CA PRO A 16 -13.92 -16.50 0.02
C PRO A 16 -12.88 -17.54 0.44
N ALA A 17 -12.89 -18.69 -0.22
CA ALA A 17 -11.90 -19.73 0.00
C ALA A 17 -10.51 -19.11 -0.08
N GLN A 18 -9.66 -19.36 0.92
CA GLN A 18 -8.28 -18.87 0.91
C GLN A 18 -7.64 -19.29 -0.41
N MET A 19 -7.34 -18.32 -1.27
CA MET A 19 -6.61 -18.60 -2.50
C MET A 19 -5.23 -19.10 -2.08
N ASN A 20 -4.89 -20.34 -2.42
CA ASN A 20 -3.53 -20.85 -2.25
C ASN A 20 -2.60 -20.10 -3.22
N GLY A 21 -2.28 -18.85 -2.86
CA GLY A 21 -1.52 -17.91 -3.68
C GLY A 21 -0.02 -18.12 -3.65
N SER A 22 0.43 -19.39 -3.64
CA SER A 22 1.87 -19.67 -3.67
C SER A 22 2.49 -19.07 -4.93
N GLY A 23 3.35 -18.08 -4.74
CA GLY A 23 4.04 -17.38 -5.81
C GLY A 23 3.37 -16.11 -6.33
N MET A 24 2.26 -15.63 -5.74
CA MET A 24 1.57 -14.41 -6.21
C MET A 24 2.39 -13.15 -5.91
N ARG A 25 2.62 -12.32 -6.94
CA ARG A 25 3.43 -11.10 -6.86
C ARG A 25 2.58 -9.89 -7.22
N LEU A 26 2.12 -9.19 -6.20
CA LEU A 26 1.19 -8.07 -6.31
C LEU A 26 1.82 -6.76 -5.88
N VAL A 27 1.41 -5.67 -6.54
CA VAL A 27 1.77 -4.30 -6.17
C VAL A 27 0.50 -3.49 -5.93
N ILE A 28 0.48 -2.65 -4.90
CA ILE A 28 -0.59 -1.69 -4.66
C ILE A 28 -0.07 -0.28 -4.85
N LEU A 29 -0.60 0.42 -5.85
CA LEU A 29 -0.38 1.84 -6.13
C LEU A 29 -1.55 2.68 -5.59
N GLY A 30 -1.35 3.96 -5.47
CA GLY A 30 -2.37 4.95 -5.08
C GLY A 30 -1.80 6.06 -4.23
N LYS A 31 -2.54 7.15 -4.10
CA LYS A 31 -2.17 8.32 -3.28
C LYS A 31 -1.90 7.91 -1.84
N GLN A 32 -1.07 8.68 -1.16
CA GLN A 32 -0.93 8.53 0.28
C GLN A 32 -2.28 8.82 0.97
N GLY A 33 -2.66 8.02 1.96
CA GLY A 33 -4.00 8.14 2.55
C GLY A 33 -5.11 7.42 1.78
N ALA A 34 -4.84 6.82 0.61
CA ALA A 34 -5.82 6.04 -0.15
C ALA A 34 -6.25 4.74 0.55
N GLY A 35 -5.52 4.28 1.56
CA GLY A 35 -5.81 3.02 2.26
C GLY A 35 -4.94 1.84 1.84
N LYS A 36 -3.89 2.08 1.02
CA LYS A 36 -2.98 1.01 0.53
C LYS A 36 -2.48 0.08 1.62
N GLY A 37 -1.94 0.63 2.71
CA GLY A 37 -1.38 -0.19 3.79
C GLY A 37 -2.40 -1.12 4.44
N THR A 38 -3.62 -0.64 4.69
CA THR A 38 -4.73 -1.46 5.22
C THR A 38 -5.11 -2.56 4.25
N GLN A 39 -5.20 -2.24 2.98
CA GLN A 39 -5.59 -3.20 1.95
C GLN A 39 -4.47 -4.19 1.63
N ALA A 40 -3.21 -3.74 1.61
CA ALA A 40 -2.05 -4.61 1.43
C ALA A 40 -1.94 -5.65 2.54
N GLU A 41 -2.19 -5.27 3.80
CA GLU A 41 -2.20 -6.18 4.94
C GLU A 41 -3.28 -7.25 4.80
N ARG A 42 -4.53 -6.83 4.54
CA ARG A 42 -5.67 -7.74 4.35
C ARG A 42 -5.45 -8.68 3.16
N LEU A 43 -4.96 -8.12 2.07
CA LEU A 43 -4.70 -8.89 0.86
C LEU A 43 -3.59 -9.91 1.07
N ALA A 44 -2.49 -9.52 1.72
CA ALA A 44 -1.38 -10.40 2.04
C ALA A 44 -1.82 -11.59 2.93
N GLN A 45 -2.67 -11.33 3.92
CA GLN A 45 -3.28 -12.37 4.76
C GLN A 45 -4.18 -13.29 3.95
N TYR A 46 -5.00 -12.72 3.06
CA TYR A 46 -5.94 -13.49 2.24
C TYR A 46 -5.24 -14.43 1.25
N VAL A 47 -4.21 -13.93 0.55
CA VAL A 47 -3.47 -14.73 -0.45
C VAL A 47 -2.31 -15.53 0.17
N GLY A 48 -2.02 -15.37 1.46
CA GLY A 48 -1.00 -16.15 2.18
C GLY A 48 0.45 -15.78 1.85
N VAL A 49 0.71 -14.52 1.44
CA VAL A 49 2.04 -14.03 1.08
C VAL A 49 2.52 -12.93 2.04
N PRO A 50 3.82 -12.65 2.18
CA PRO A 50 4.30 -11.53 2.97
C PRO A 50 3.88 -10.18 2.37
N ARG A 51 3.44 -9.26 3.23
CA ARG A 51 3.34 -7.83 2.92
C ARG A 51 4.72 -7.20 3.04
N ILE A 52 5.11 -6.40 2.05
CA ILE A 52 6.35 -5.62 2.03
C ILE A 52 6.00 -4.15 1.86
N SER A 53 6.17 -3.36 2.91
CA SER A 53 5.93 -1.92 2.90
C SER A 53 7.25 -1.17 3.01
N THR A 54 7.64 -0.49 1.93
CA THR A 54 8.88 0.33 1.94
C THR A 54 8.83 1.44 2.97
N GLY A 55 7.65 2.04 3.18
CA GLY A 55 7.48 3.03 4.23
C GLY A 55 7.72 2.48 5.64
N ASP A 56 7.27 1.25 5.94
CA ASP A 56 7.50 0.61 7.24
C ASP A 56 8.95 0.18 7.40
N MET A 57 9.57 -0.34 6.33
CA MET A 57 10.98 -0.70 6.29
C MET A 57 11.87 0.51 6.61
N PHE A 58 11.66 1.65 5.94
CA PHE A 58 12.42 2.87 6.22
C PHE A 58 12.17 3.43 7.62
N ARG A 59 10.92 3.47 8.09
CA ARG A 59 10.64 3.89 9.47
C ARG A 59 11.35 3.03 10.51
N THR A 60 11.41 1.72 10.29
CA THR A 60 12.15 0.81 11.14
C THR A 60 13.65 1.07 11.06
N ALA A 61 14.18 1.27 9.85
CA ALA A 61 15.58 1.60 9.61
C ALA A 61 16.00 2.91 10.29
N VAL A 62 15.17 3.95 10.20
CA VAL A 62 15.39 5.25 10.89
C VAL A 62 15.42 5.04 12.42
N ARG A 63 14.44 4.35 12.98
CA ARG A 63 14.37 4.09 14.43
C ARG A 63 15.55 3.28 14.95
N SER A 64 16.07 2.35 14.16
CA SER A 64 17.23 1.54 14.53
C SER A 64 18.58 2.24 14.27
N GLY A 65 18.58 3.43 13.66
CA GLY A 65 19.80 4.16 13.29
C GLY A 65 20.66 3.42 12.25
N SER A 66 20.05 2.55 11.43
CA SER A 66 20.78 1.83 10.38
C SER A 66 21.26 2.77 9.27
N GLU A 67 22.21 2.31 8.46
CA GLU A 67 22.74 3.06 7.32
C GLU A 67 21.61 3.49 6.35
N TRP A 68 20.70 2.60 6.00
CA TRP A 68 19.52 2.91 5.20
C TRP A 68 18.62 3.95 5.83
N GLY A 69 18.46 3.88 7.17
CA GLY A 69 17.67 4.84 7.94
C GLY A 69 18.27 6.23 7.93
N MET A 70 19.58 6.35 8.16
CA MET A 70 20.29 7.64 8.13
C MET A 70 20.19 8.32 6.76
N GLN A 71 20.30 7.55 5.68
CA GLN A 71 20.17 8.08 4.32
C GLN A 71 18.74 8.52 3.99
N ALA A 72 17.72 7.85 4.54
CA ALA A 72 16.32 8.09 4.21
C ALA A 72 15.64 9.19 5.05
N ALA A 73 16.10 9.44 6.28
CA ALA A 73 15.42 10.27 7.26
C ALA A 73 15.03 11.66 6.72
N ALA A 74 15.98 12.41 6.20
CA ALA A 74 15.77 13.79 5.72
C ALA A 74 14.75 13.86 4.55
N PHE A 75 14.74 12.86 3.67
CA PHE A 75 13.77 12.77 2.57
C PHE A 75 12.37 12.49 3.09
N MET A 76 12.24 11.58 4.06
CA MET A 76 10.95 11.20 4.64
C MET A 76 10.31 12.37 5.38
N ASP A 77 11.08 13.11 6.18
CA ASP A 77 10.60 14.27 6.94
C ASP A 77 10.16 15.40 6.02
N GLY A 78 10.88 15.62 4.91
CA GLY A 78 10.53 16.58 3.87
C GLY A 78 9.37 16.16 2.97
N GLY A 79 8.87 14.93 3.09
CA GLY A 79 7.84 14.39 2.21
C GLY A 79 8.33 14.05 0.80
N GLU A 80 9.64 13.98 0.60
CA GLU A 80 10.29 13.62 -0.65
C GLU A 80 10.40 12.09 -0.82
N LEU A 81 10.72 11.65 -2.05
CA LEU A 81 11.12 10.26 -2.28
C LEU A 81 12.57 10.06 -1.84
N VAL A 82 12.81 8.97 -1.15
CA VAL A 82 14.17 8.46 -0.93
C VAL A 82 14.79 8.15 -2.30
N PRO A 83 16.09 8.41 -2.54
CA PRO A 83 16.75 8.12 -3.81
C PRO A 83 16.49 6.71 -4.32
N ASP A 84 16.28 6.58 -5.64
CA ASP A 84 15.82 5.33 -6.25
C ASP A 84 16.78 4.15 -6.00
N ASP A 85 18.09 4.39 -6.00
CA ASP A 85 19.12 3.39 -5.73
C ASP A 85 19.05 2.84 -4.30
N VAL A 86 18.79 3.71 -3.32
CA VAL A 86 18.60 3.33 -1.91
C VAL A 86 17.35 2.47 -1.74
N VAL A 87 16.23 2.89 -2.35
CA VAL A 87 14.97 2.14 -2.25
C VAL A 87 15.09 0.80 -2.96
N VAL A 88 15.64 0.78 -4.17
CA VAL A 88 15.83 -0.45 -4.96
C VAL A 88 16.76 -1.43 -4.22
N GLY A 89 17.85 -0.94 -3.63
CA GLY A 89 18.75 -1.77 -2.81
C GLY A 89 18.02 -2.46 -1.67
N MET A 90 17.31 -1.69 -0.84
CA MET A 90 16.55 -2.23 0.30
C MET A 90 15.46 -3.22 -0.14
N VAL A 91 14.74 -2.92 -1.22
CA VAL A 91 13.69 -3.82 -1.75
C VAL A 91 14.31 -5.11 -2.29
N THR A 92 15.43 -5.02 -3.00
CA THR A 92 16.14 -6.20 -3.54
C THR A 92 16.57 -7.15 -2.42
N GLU A 93 17.16 -6.63 -1.34
CA GLU A 93 17.53 -7.43 -0.18
C GLU A 93 16.30 -8.14 0.44
N ARG A 94 15.17 -7.45 0.56
CA ARG A 94 13.94 -8.04 1.12
C ARG A 94 13.33 -9.08 0.18
N LEU A 95 13.30 -8.81 -1.11
CA LEU A 95 12.77 -9.76 -2.11
C LEU A 95 13.60 -11.02 -2.23
N ALA A 96 14.90 -10.98 -1.92
CA ALA A 96 15.78 -12.14 -1.93
C ALA A 96 15.58 -13.10 -0.74
N GLN A 97 14.80 -12.72 0.26
CA GLN A 97 14.56 -13.57 1.42
C GLN A 97 13.67 -14.77 1.10
N ASP A 98 13.96 -15.89 1.75
CA ASP A 98 13.34 -17.20 1.53
C ASP A 98 11.80 -17.20 1.57
N ASP A 99 11.23 -16.43 2.50
CA ASP A 99 9.78 -16.33 2.66
C ASP A 99 9.10 -15.69 1.45
N VAL A 100 9.75 -14.71 0.83
CA VAL A 100 9.27 -14.01 -0.36
C VAL A 100 9.49 -14.86 -1.60
N GLN A 101 10.68 -15.43 -1.75
CA GLN A 101 11.00 -16.28 -2.90
C GLN A 101 10.06 -17.49 -3.02
N LYS A 102 9.65 -18.07 -1.89
CA LYS A 102 8.77 -19.23 -1.86
C LYS A 102 7.29 -18.91 -2.00
N ARG A 103 6.84 -17.76 -1.51
CA ARG A 103 5.41 -17.44 -1.40
C ARG A 103 4.93 -16.30 -2.29
N GLY A 104 5.84 -15.49 -2.84
CA GLY A 104 5.49 -14.23 -3.49
C GLY A 104 5.34 -13.08 -2.50
N PHE A 105 4.61 -12.02 -2.86
CA PHE A 105 4.52 -10.80 -2.05
C PHE A 105 3.31 -9.92 -2.40
N VAL A 106 2.96 -9.02 -1.47
CA VAL A 106 2.21 -7.79 -1.72
C VAL A 106 3.12 -6.60 -1.42
N LEU A 107 3.51 -5.82 -2.43
CA LEU A 107 4.29 -4.59 -2.29
C LEU A 107 3.39 -3.37 -2.05
N ASP A 108 3.71 -2.60 -1.00
CA ASP A 108 3.07 -1.34 -0.65
C ASP A 108 4.11 -0.21 -0.60
N GLY A 109 3.90 0.80 -1.43
CA GLY A 109 4.77 1.98 -1.48
C GLY A 109 6.02 1.84 -2.35
N PHE A 110 6.11 0.81 -3.18
CA PHE A 110 7.09 0.60 -4.22
C PHE A 110 6.45 -0.17 -5.38
N PRO A 111 6.72 0.19 -6.67
CA PRO A 111 7.52 1.34 -7.09
C PRO A 111 6.80 2.69 -6.93
N ARG A 112 7.56 3.80 -6.93
CA ARG A 112 7.05 5.17 -6.91
C ARG A 112 7.58 6.02 -8.08
N SER A 113 8.42 5.47 -8.93
CA SER A 113 8.89 6.08 -10.16
C SER A 113 9.00 5.03 -11.26
N VAL A 114 9.03 5.47 -12.52
CA VAL A 114 9.21 4.56 -13.67
C VAL A 114 10.55 3.82 -13.56
N ALA A 115 11.62 4.49 -13.14
CA ALA A 115 12.92 3.85 -12.92
C ALA A 115 12.86 2.72 -11.88
N GLN A 116 12.10 2.92 -10.80
CA GLN A 116 11.85 1.86 -9.82
C GLN A 116 11.01 0.72 -10.39
N ALA A 117 10.02 1.01 -11.25
CA ALA A 117 9.21 -0.03 -11.92
C ALA A 117 10.07 -0.90 -12.85
N GLU A 118 10.93 -0.27 -13.66
CA GLU A 118 11.89 -0.98 -14.49
C GLU A 118 12.87 -1.85 -13.67
N ALA A 119 13.30 -1.37 -12.51
CA ALA A 119 14.13 -2.16 -11.62
C ALA A 119 13.36 -3.36 -11.04
N LEU A 120 12.10 -3.15 -10.62
CA LEU A 120 11.24 -4.20 -10.10
C LEU A 120 10.98 -5.29 -11.14
N ASP A 121 10.69 -4.91 -12.38
CA ASP A 121 10.45 -5.86 -13.48
C ASP A 121 11.66 -6.77 -13.72
N ARG A 122 12.89 -6.28 -13.53
CA ARG A 122 14.11 -7.09 -13.62
C ARG A 122 14.33 -8.02 -12.43
N ILE A 123 13.85 -7.63 -11.23
CA ILE A 123 14.10 -8.36 -9.98
C ILE A 123 13.03 -9.41 -9.73
N ALA A 124 11.76 -9.07 -9.94
CA ALA A 124 10.65 -9.88 -9.44
C ALA A 124 9.40 -9.91 -10.34
N ASP A 125 9.34 -9.15 -11.42
CA ASP A 125 8.25 -9.12 -12.43
C ASP A 125 6.84 -9.32 -11.85
N PRO A 126 6.18 -8.27 -11.33
CA PRO A 126 4.88 -8.39 -10.67
C PRO A 126 3.79 -8.83 -11.66
N GLU A 127 2.94 -9.78 -11.24
CA GLU A 127 1.85 -10.33 -12.06
C GLU A 127 0.69 -9.36 -12.20
N LEU A 128 0.39 -8.60 -11.14
CA LEU A 128 -0.70 -7.63 -11.13
C LEU A 128 -0.35 -6.42 -10.28
N VAL A 129 -0.66 -5.25 -10.82
CA VAL A 129 -0.54 -3.96 -10.14
C VAL A 129 -1.92 -3.37 -9.97
N ILE A 130 -2.30 -3.06 -8.75
CA ILE A 130 -3.61 -2.53 -8.40
C ILE A 130 -3.47 -1.03 -8.11
N SER A 131 -4.15 -0.19 -8.89
CA SER A 131 -4.28 1.24 -8.61
C SER A 131 -5.49 1.48 -7.72
N LEU A 132 -5.25 1.85 -6.47
CA LEU A 132 -6.33 2.20 -5.54
C LEU A 132 -6.71 3.68 -5.70
N GLU A 133 -7.86 3.93 -6.30
CA GLU A 133 -8.31 5.26 -6.67
C GLU A 133 -9.19 5.88 -5.60
N VAL A 134 -8.79 7.05 -5.09
CA VAL A 134 -9.52 7.79 -4.05
C VAL A 134 -9.45 9.29 -4.38
N PRO A 135 -10.56 10.03 -4.28
CA PRO A 135 -10.57 11.48 -4.44
C PRO A 135 -9.60 12.17 -3.47
N THR A 136 -8.91 13.20 -3.96
CA THR A 136 -7.89 13.91 -3.17
C THR A 136 -8.44 14.50 -1.87
N GLU A 137 -9.67 15.02 -1.89
CA GLU A 137 -10.33 15.56 -0.69
C GLU A 137 -10.50 14.49 0.41
N MET A 138 -10.88 13.28 0.03
CA MET A 138 -10.99 12.15 0.96
C MET A 138 -9.63 11.72 1.50
N VAL A 139 -8.61 11.72 0.64
CA VAL A 139 -7.23 11.45 1.03
C VAL A 139 -6.75 12.45 2.07
N LEU A 140 -6.96 13.75 1.85
CA LEU A 140 -6.60 14.81 2.80
C LEU A 140 -7.30 14.62 4.15
N LYS A 141 -8.60 14.36 4.14
CA LYS A 141 -9.38 14.09 5.36
C LYS A 141 -8.83 12.88 6.13
N ARG A 142 -8.53 11.80 5.43
CA ARG A 142 -7.96 10.58 6.04
C ARG A 142 -6.58 10.83 6.64
N LEU A 143 -5.71 11.59 5.96
CA LEU A 143 -4.35 11.90 6.43
C LEU A 143 -4.36 12.80 7.67
N ALA A 144 -5.21 13.81 7.70
CA ALA A 144 -5.36 14.70 8.87
C ALA A 144 -5.77 13.93 10.13
N GLY A 145 -6.66 12.94 9.99
CA GLY A 145 -7.12 12.09 11.09
C GLY A 145 -6.27 10.85 11.35
N ARG A 146 -5.21 10.58 10.55
CA ARG A 146 -4.43 9.36 10.67
C ARG A 146 -3.67 9.31 11.99
N ARG A 147 -3.72 8.13 12.61
CA ARG A 147 -2.93 7.76 13.77
C ARG A 147 -2.25 6.43 13.50
N THR A 148 -1.16 6.15 14.20
CA THR A 148 -0.38 4.92 14.01
C THR A 148 0.13 4.42 15.35
N CYS A 149 0.08 3.14 15.58
CA CYS A 149 0.70 2.52 16.74
C CYS A 149 2.24 2.58 16.61
N GLU A 150 2.92 3.10 17.62
CA GLU A 150 4.40 3.18 17.65
C GLU A 150 5.06 1.80 17.69
N VAL A 151 4.38 0.79 18.22
CA VAL A 151 4.93 -0.55 18.42
C VAL A 151 4.73 -1.44 17.19
N CYS A 152 3.47 -1.67 16.77
CA CYS A 152 3.16 -2.62 15.71
C CYS A 152 2.87 -1.98 14.35
N GLY A 153 2.82 -0.64 14.27
CA GLY A 153 2.57 0.08 13.02
C GLY A 153 1.12 0.06 12.52
N THR A 154 0.17 -0.52 13.27
CA THR A 154 -1.26 -0.50 12.93
C THR A 154 -1.74 0.91 12.71
N ASN A 155 -2.46 1.13 11.60
CA ASN A 155 -3.00 2.43 11.23
C ASN A 155 -4.45 2.57 11.65
N TYR A 156 -4.77 3.73 12.21
CA TYR A 156 -6.10 4.18 12.59
C TYR A 156 -6.48 5.45 11.84
N GLY A 157 -7.74 5.73 11.73
CA GLY A 157 -8.26 6.94 11.07
C GLY A 157 -9.68 7.26 11.50
N PRO A 158 -10.28 8.33 10.93
CA PRO A 158 -11.64 8.74 11.28
C PRO A 158 -12.68 7.63 11.10
N ASP A 159 -12.49 6.79 10.09
CA ASP A 159 -13.42 5.70 9.74
C ASP A 159 -13.13 4.39 10.51
N ASN A 160 -12.02 4.34 11.24
CA ASN A 160 -11.59 3.20 12.05
C ASN A 160 -10.71 3.71 13.21
N PRO A 161 -11.28 4.40 14.21
CA PRO A 161 -10.55 4.85 15.38
C PRO A 161 -10.17 3.66 16.27
N PRO A 162 -9.14 3.76 17.13
CA PRO A 162 -8.91 2.78 18.18
C PRO A 162 -10.07 2.82 19.20
N GLY A 163 -10.30 1.70 19.88
CA GLY A 163 -11.33 1.61 20.92
C GLY A 163 -11.08 2.53 22.12
N ASP A 164 -9.78 2.76 22.43
CA ASP A 164 -9.30 3.80 23.34
C ASP A 164 -8.40 4.73 22.53
N ASP A 165 -8.63 6.03 22.55
CA ASP A 165 -8.02 7.05 21.67
C ASP A 165 -6.48 7.04 21.64
N SER A 166 -5.83 6.42 22.61
CA SER A 166 -4.38 6.38 22.74
C SER A 166 -3.76 4.99 22.80
N ILE A 167 -4.58 3.92 22.76
CA ILE A 167 -4.13 2.53 22.93
C ILE A 167 -4.45 1.70 21.67
N CYS A 168 -3.47 0.96 21.21
CA CYS A 168 -3.63 0.08 20.05
C CYS A 168 -4.43 -1.18 20.40
N ASP A 169 -5.52 -1.44 19.69
CA ASP A 169 -6.36 -2.62 19.87
C ASP A 169 -5.64 -3.95 19.58
N VAL A 170 -4.54 -3.88 18.80
CA VAL A 170 -3.80 -5.09 18.37
C VAL A 170 -2.71 -5.49 19.37
N CYS A 171 -1.97 -4.51 19.93
CA CYS A 171 -0.79 -4.83 20.75
C CYS A 171 -0.70 -4.05 22.07
N GLY A 172 -1.68 -3.19 22.39
CA GLY A 172 -1.67 -2.34 23.58
C GLY A 172 -0.64 -1.20 23.54
N GLY A 173 0.07 -1.01 22.44
CA GLY A 173 1.05 0.07 22.28
C GLY A 173 0.39 1.43 22.10
N LYS A 174 1.15 2.51 22.28
CA LYS A 174 0.66 3.88 22.15
C LYS A 174 0.33 4.22 20.70
N VAL A 175 -0.81 4.87 20.49
CA VAL A 175 -1.30 5.37 19.20
C VAL A 175 -1.02 6.87 19.10
N VAL A 176 -0.28 7.28 18.06
CA VAL A 176 0.19 8.66 17.87
C VAL A 176 -0.04 9.15 16.45
N GLN A 177 0.01 10.47 16.25
CA GLN A 177 0.15 11.03 14.91
C GLN A 177 1.58 10.79 14.42
N ARG A 178 1.75 10.48 13.15
CA ARG A 178 3.09 10.34 12.56
C ARG A 178 3.77 11.71 12.46
N GLU A 179 5.06 11.75 12.71
CA GLU A 179 5.87 12.96 12.57
C GLU A 179 5.84 13.51 11.14
N ASP A 180 5.78 12.60 10.17
CA ASP A 180 5.73 12.90 8.74
C ASP A 180 4.31 13.24 8.21
N ASP A 181 3.29 13.37 9.07
CA ASP A 181 1.91 13.78 8.69
C ASP A 181 1.62 15.24 9.05
N THR A 182 2.58 16.12 8.80
CA THR A 182 2.36 17.57 8.82
C THR A 182 1.65 18.01 7.55
N GLU A 183 0.92 19.13 7.58
CA GLU A 183 0.20 19.68 6.41
C GLU A 183 1.17 19.94 5.23
N ALA A 184 2.35 20.48 5.52
CA ALA A 184 3.37 20.74 4.50
C ALA A 184 3.89 19.43 3.87
N ALA A 185 4.20 18.43 4.69
CA ALA A 185 4.66 17.12 4.19
C ALA A 185 3.56 16.39 3.41
N ILE A 186 2.31 16.47 3.84
CA ILE A 186 1.16 15.89 3.12
C ILE A 186 1.02 16.54 1.73
N SER A 187 1.04 17.87 1.66
CA SER A 187 0.93 18.62 0.40
C SER A 187 2.09 18.26 -0.53
N ARG A 188 3.33 18.24 -0.03
CA ARG A 188 4.50 17.87 -0.82
C ARG A 188 4.40 16.45 -1.36
N ARG A 189 3.97 15.50 -0.56
CA ARG A 189 3.80 14.09 -0.99
C ARG A 189 2.74 13.91 -2.06
N LEU A 190 1.65 14.66 -2.00
CA LEU A 190 0.63 14.62 -3.05
C LEU A 190 1.18 15.18 -4.36
N GLN A 191 1.94 16.28 -4.31
CA GLN A 191 2.63 16.82 -5.49
C GLN A 191 3.61 15.80 -6.07
N VAL A 192 4.49 15.23 -5.24
CA VAL A 192 5.45 14.19 -5.65
C VAL A 192 4.76 12.96 -6.23
N TYR A 193 3.60 12.57 -5.67
CA TYR A 193 2.80 11.47 -6.23
C TYR A 193 2.35 11.78 -7.66
N GLU A 194 1.78 12.97 -7.91
CA GLU A 194 1.32 13.34 -9.26
C GLU A 194 2.48 13.44 -10.27
N GLU A 195 3.62 13.96 -9.83
CA GLU A 195 4.79 14.14 -10.70
C GLU A 195 5.53 12.83 -11.02
N ARG A 196 5.67 11.93 -10.04
CA ARG A 196 6.57 10.78 -10.11
C ARG A 196 5.86 9.43 -10.14
N THR A 197 4.74 9.29 -9.44
CA THR A 197 4.07 8.00 -9.22
C THR A 197 2.85 7.82 -10.12
N ALA A 198 2.07 8.86 -10.38
CA ALA A 198 0.91 8.78 -11.26
C ALA A 198 1.26 8.26 -12.68
N PRO A 199 2.43 8.57 -13.28
CA PRO A 199 2.85 7.98 -14.55
C PRO A 199 2.92 6.46 -14.58
N LEU A 200 3.08 5.80 -13.43
CA LEU A 200 3.09 4.33 -13.33
C LEU A 200 1.76 3.69 -13.74
N VAL A 201 0.65 4.42 -13.58
CA VAL A 201 -0.66 3.93 -14.03
C VAL A 201 -0.64 3.67 -15.54
N ALA A 202 -0.14 4.62 -16.33
CA ALA A 202 0.01 4.44 -17.77
C ALA A 202 1.05 3.36 -18.13
N TRP A 203 2.15 3.29 -17.38
CA TRP A 203 3.21 2.28 -17.55
C TRP A 203 2.66 0.86 -17.42
N TYR A 204 1.95 0.56 -16.32
CA TYR A 204 1.41 -0.77 -16.08
C TYR A 204 0.16 -1.08 -16.90
N LEU A 205 -0.60 -0.05 -17.29
CA LEU A 205 -1.71 -0.21 -18.24
C LEU A 205 -1.21 -0.66 -19.62
N ALA A 206 -0.12 -0.07 -20.11
CA ALA A 206 0.49 -0.42 -21.39
C ALA A 206 1.02 -1.87 -21.44
N SER A 207 1.38 -2.45 -20.30
CA SER A 207 1.83 -3.85 -20.18
C SER A 207 0.70 -4.82 -19.79
N ASP A 208 -0.57 -4.37 -19.80
CA ASP A 208 -1.75 -5.14 -19.40
C ASP A 208 -1.68 -5.75 -17.99
N ARG A 209 -0.94 -5.12 -17.08
CA ARG A 209 -0.77 -5.56 -15.68
C ARG A 209 -1.51 -4.70 -14.66
N LEU A 210 -2.29 -3.70 -15.09
CA LEU A 210 -2.99 -2.77 -14.20
C LEU A 210 -4.44 -3.18 -13.97
N ALA A 211 -4.89 -3.12 -12.73
CA ALA A 211 -6.30 -3.10 -12.34
C ALA A 211 -6.61 -1.84 -11.55
N ALA A 212 -7.50 -0.99 -12.04
CA ALA A 212 -7.98 0.16 -11.28
C ALA A 212 -9.13 -0.26 -10.36
N VAL A 213 -9.05 0.12 -9.08
CA VAL A 213 -10.03 -0.24 -8.06
C VAL A 213 -10.46 1.00 -7.27
N ASP A 214 -11.76 1.23 -7.15
CA ASP A 214 -12.31 2.28 -6.31
C ASP A 214 -12.03 2.00 -4.83
N GLY A 215 -11.21 2.88 -4.20
CA GLY A 215 -10.79 2.83 -2.80
C GLY A 215 -11.71 3.59 -1.84
N THR A 216 -12.91 3.99 -2.29
CA THR A 216 -13.90 4.65 -1.45
C THR A 216 -14.78 3.65 -0.71
N GLY A 217 -15.33 4.05 0.44
CA GLY A 217 -16.18 3.20 1.28
C GLY A 217 -15.43 2.56 2.44
N THR A 218 -16.06 1.55 3.06
CA THR A 218 -15.49 0.83 4.20
C THR A 218 -14.30 -0.04 3.76
N PRO A 219 -13.36 -0.33 4.68
CA PRO A 219 -12.25 -1.23 4.37
C PRO A 219 -12.70 -2.59 3.81
N ASP A 220 -13.79 -3.15 4.30
CA ASP A 220 -14.31 -4.45 3.84
C ASP A 220 -14.85 -4.38 2.41
N LEU A 221 -15.57 -3.32 2.06
CA LEU A 221 -16.04 -3.11 0.69
C LEU A 221 -14.87 -2.98 -0.30
N VAL A 222 -13.84 -2.22 0.07
CA VAL A 222 -12.64 -2.06 -0.76
C VAL A 222 -11.91 -3.40 -0.90
N THR A 223 -11.80 -4.18 0.18
CA THR A 223 -11.20 -5.52 0.12
C THR A 223 -11.97 -6.43 -0.86
N LYS A 224 -13.31 -6.45 -0.80
CA LYS A 224 -14.13 -7.23 -1.76
C LYS A 224 -13.87 -6.83 -3.22
N ARG A 225 -13.75 -5.52 -3.50
CA ARG A 225 -13.43 -5.02 -4.86
C ARG A 225 -12.03 -5.45 -5.32
N LEU A 226 -11.04 -5.41 -4.42
CA LEU A 226 -9.67 -5.85 -4.71
C LEU A 226 -9.63 -7.34 -5.04
N LEU A 227 -10.28 -8.17 -4.26
CA LEU A 227 -10.35 -9.62 -4.50
C LEU A 227 -10.99 -9.94 -5.84
N ARG A 228 -12.10 -9.31 -6.18
CA ARG A 228 -12.73 -9.44 -7.51
C ARG A 228 -11.80 -9.01 -8.64
N ALA A 229 -11.04 -7.93 -8.47
CA ALA A 229 -10.07 -7.48 -9.48
C ALA A 229 -8.97 -8.52 -9.70
N ILE A 230 -8.48 -9.16 -8.63
CA ILE A 230 -7.48 -10.23 -8.71
C ILE A 230 -8.07 -11.47 -9.40
N GLU A 231 -9.24 -11.93 -8.99
CA GLU A 231 -9.92 -13.09 -9.59
C GLU A 231 -10.16 -12.91 -11.09
N ASN A 232 -10.56 -11.72 -11.51
CA ASN A 232 -10.80 -11.40 -12.91
C ASN A 232 -9.54 -11.34 -13.77
N ARG A 233 -8.40 -10.98 -13.18
CA ARG A 233 -7.14 -10.76 -13.91
C ARG A 233 -6.18 -11.95 -13.80
N LEU A 234 -6.27 -12.72 -12.74
CA LEU A 234 -5.46 -13.90 -12.44
C LEU A 234 -6.37 -15.10 -12.13
N PRO A 235 -7.16 -15.57 -13.10
CA PRO A 235 -7.99 -16.76 -12.89
C PRO A 235 -7.08 -17.97 -12.67
N ARG A 236 -7.33 -18.69 -11.58
CA ARG A 236 -6.56 -19.90 -11.18
C ARG A 236 -7.48 -21.11 -11.08
#